data_492c2855713f14acc58a9403cbe8b557
#
_entry.id   492c2855713f14acc58a9403cbe8b557
#
_cell.length_a   1.000
_cell.length_b   1.000
_cell.length_c   1.000
_cell.angle_alpha   90.00
_cell.angle_beta   90.00
_cell.angle_gamma   90.00
#
_symmetry.space_group_name_H-M   'P 1'
#
loop_
_entity.id
_entity.type
_entity.pdbx_description
1 polymer ?
#
loop_
_entity_poly.entity_id
_entity_poly.type
_entity_poly.pdbx_seq_one_letter_code
_entity_poly.pdbx_strand_id
1 'polypeptide(L)'
;MRMTGLARRLILALLLVVMAAPAAAQDAKRIALSFDDVPRHPGGFMTPDQRTVRLIAGLADAGVEQAAFFVTTGNLEDDYGAGGEARIRAYVAAGHVIGNHSHSHTWLWNGDAAAYIADLDRAEAWLAGKPGKRPWYRFPYLDEGRDPVRRDALRAALRERGLLNGYVTVDNFDWAIDDLAPKAVEAGTEIDLPALGALSVETIVDTANFNDRVARETLGRSPAHVLLLHETDLNALFVADLVAGLRAAGWTIVTMDEAYADPIAQLEPDTLYLGGGRVAALAAAAGRDPDELVHERTDEAELARLFEARVVVKGGR
;
A
#
# COMPACT_ATOMS: atom_id res chain seq x y z
N MET A 1 -61.92 23.25 -9.74
CA MET A 1 -61.11 24.23 -8.97
C MET A 1 -59.75 24.33 -9.64
N ARG A 2 -59.50 25.45 -10.38
CA ARG A 2 -58.26 25.63 -11.16
C ARG A 2 -57.17 26.19 -10.24
N MET A 3 -56.15 25.44 -9.99
CA MET A 3 -54.98 25.91 -9.24
C MET A 3 -54.24 26.98 -10.07
N THR A 4 -54.05 28.15 -9.47
CA THR A 4 -53.44 29.32 -10.05
C THR A 4 -51.94 29.13 -10.24
N GLY A 5 -51.40 29.75 -11.30
CA GLY A 5 -50.01 29.54 -11.80
C GLY A 5 -48.86 29.90 -10.84
N LEU A 6 -49.12 30.37 -9.62
CA LEU A 6 -48.09 30.68 -8.61
C LEU A 6 -47.56 29.44 -7.88
N ALA A 7 -48.40 28.41 -7.71
CA ALA A 7 -48.00 27.15 -7.04
C ALA A 7 -47.08 26.29 -7.92
N ARG A 8 -47.11 26.46 -9.26
CA ARG A 8 -46.24 25.71 -10.20
C ARG A 8 -44.81 26.25 -10.30
N ARG A 9 -44.59 27.52 -9.95
CA ARG A 9 -43.25 28.14 -9.99
C ARG A 9 -42.43 27.91 -8.75
N LEU A 10 -43.05 27.59 -7.62
CA LEU A 10 -42.36 27.27 -6.35
C LEU A 10 -41.88 25.82 -6.29
N ILE A 11 -42.48 24.91 -7.05
CA ILE A 11 -42.07 23.49 -7.08
C ILE A 11 -40.86 23.25 -7.99
N LEU A 12 -40.62 24.14 -8.98
CA LEU A 12 -39.45 24.03 -9.89
C LEU A 12 -38.17 24.66 -9.33
N ALA A 13 -38.25 25.44 -8.25
CA ALA A 13 -37.10 26.09 -7.62
C ALA A 13 -36.45 25.21 -6.52
N LEU A 14 -37.09 24.09 -6.13
CA LEU A 14 -36.59 23.23 -5.05
C LEU A 14 -35.83 21.97 -5.53
N LEU A 15 -35.62 21.82 -6.83
CA LEU A 15 -34.98 20.62 -7.44
C LEU A 15 -33.60 20.91 -8.08
N LEU A 16 -33.00 22.06 -7.79
CA LEU A 16 -31.68 22.45 -8.33
C LEU A 16 -30.67 22.81 -7.23
N VAL A 17 -30.81 22.25 -6.04
CA VAL A 17 -29.69 22.07 -5.13
C VAL A 17 -29.03 20.73 -5.48
N VAL A 18 -28.51 20.62 -6.69
CA VAL A 18 -27.49 19.66 -7.05
C VAL A 18 -26.29 20.02 -6.20
N MET A 19 -25.95 19.15 -5.27
CA MET A 19 -24.80 19.21 -4.39
C MET A 19 -23.54 19.43 -5.24
N ALA A 20 -23.10 20.65 -5.38
CA ALA A 20 -21.73 20.94 -5.69
C ALA A 20 -20.94 20.51 -4.45
N ALA A 21 -20.49 19.25 -4.43
CA ALA A 21 -19.40 18.88 -3.54
C ALA A 21 -18.27 19.89 -3.80
N PRO A 22 -17.67 20.48 -2.76
CA PRO A 22 -16.69 21.53 -2.96
C PRO A 22 -15.52 20.97 -3.78
N ALA A 23 -15.19 21.60 -4.90
CA ALA A 23 -14.04 21.25 -5.75
C ALA A 23 -12.74 21.13 -4.93
N ALA A 24 -12.63 21.83 -3.82
CA ALA A 24 -11.51 21.73 -2.88
C ALA A 24 -11.32 20.35 -2.22
N ALA A 25 -12.38 19.52 -2.13
CA ALA A 25 -12.25 18.16 -1.57
C ALA A 25 -11.65 17.17 -2.58
N GLN A 26 -11.72 17.46 -3.87
CA GLN A 26 -11.15 16.62 -4.94
C GLN A 26 -9.63 16.86 -5.14
N ASP A 27 -9.10 17.94 -4.60
CA ASP A 27 -7.69 18.33 -4.74
C ASP A 27 -6.83 17.98 -3.52
N ALA A 28 -7.44 17.62 -2.40
CA ALA A 28 -6.71 17.26 -1.19
C ALA A 28 -5.96 15.91 -1.38
N LYS A 29 -4.65 15.92 -1.14
CA LYS A 29 -3.84 14.70 -1.12
C LYS A 29 -4.20 13.87 0.12
N ARG A 30 -4.73 12.68 -0.08
CA ARG A 30 -5.10 11.74 0.98
C ARG A 30 -4.37 10.43 0.77
N ILE A 31 -3.84 9.83 1.84
CA ILE A 31 -3.07 8.60 1.76
C ILE A 31 -3.31 7.73 3.00
N ALA A 32 -3.52 6.44 2.77
CA ALA A 32 -3.58 5.43 3.82
C ALA A 32 -2.34 4.54 3.74
N LEU A 33 -1.91 3.99 4.89
CA LEU A 33 -0.74 3.14 4.99
C LEU A 33 -1.13 1.67 4.99
N SER A 34 -0.42 0.84 4.20
CA SER A 34 -0.57 -0.61 4.22
C SER A 34 0.78 -1.29 4.28
N PHE A 35 0.85 -2.41 5.01
CA PHE A 35 2.06 -3.19 5.25
C PHE A 35 1.86 -4.62 4.76
N ASP A 36 2.73 -5.08 3.86
CA ASP A 36 2.68 -6.40 3.27
C ASP A 36 3.63 -7.38 4.00
N ASP A 37 3.54 -8.67 3.67
CA ASP A 37 4.36 -9.79 4.14
C ASP A 37 4.21 -10.13 5.64
N VAL A 38 3.12 -9.81 6.26
CA VAL A 38 2.93 -10.02 7.71
C VAL A 38 2.58 -11.48 8.04
N PRO A 39 3.26 -12.13 9.03
CA PRO A 39 4.44 -11.70 9.77
C PRO A 39 5.72 -11.93 8.94
N ARG A 40 6.60 -10.94 8.94
CA ARG A 40 7.84 -11.00 8.17
C ARG A 40 8.99 -11.59 8.99
N HIS A 41 9.98 -12.16 8.32
CA HIS A 41 11.23 -12.68 8.91
C HIS A 41 11.97 -11.60 9.73
N PRO A 42 12.90 -11.99 10.64
CA PRO A 42 13.74 -11.03 11.37
C PRO A 42 14.47 -10.09 10.41
N GLY A 43 14.57 -8.81 10.79
CA GLY A 43 15.41 -7.84 10.11
C GLY A 43 16.82 -7.79 10.70
N GLY A 44 17.58 -6.75 10.36
CA GLY A 44 18.94 -6.56 10.85
C GLY A 44 19.04 -5.85 12.20
N PHE A 45 17.99 -5.22 12.68
CA PHE A 45 18.01 -4.35 13.85
C PHE A 45 17.13 -4.82 14.99
N MET A 46 16.10 -5.61 14.72
CA MET A 46 15.09 -5.99 15.70
C MET A 46 14.62 -7.44 15.51
N THR A 47 14.21 -8.05 16.63
CA THR A 47 13.39 -9.27 16.54
C THR A 47 11.99 -8.92 16.01
N PRO A 48 11.23 -9.88 15.44
CA PRO A 48 9.85 -9.62 14.97
C PRO A 48 8.93 -9.05 16.07
N ASP A 49 9.11 -9.50 17.35
CA ASP A 49 8.32 -8.98 18.46
C ASP A 49 8.67 -7.52 18.78
N GLN A 50 9.96 -7.17 18.77
CA GLN A 50 10.40 -5.77 18.96
C GLN A 50 9.90 -4.87 17.83
N ARG A 51 9.96 -5.35 16.58
CA ARG A 51 9.43 -4.65 15.41
C ARG A 51 7.94 -4.35 15.57
N THR A 52 7.15 -5.37 15.91
CA THR A 52 5.71 -5.22 16.11
C THR A 52 5.39 -4.15 17.16
N VAL A 53 6.01 -4.22 18.33
CA VAL A 53 5.81 -3.24 19.40
C VAL A 53 6.19 -1.83 18.94
N ARG A 54 7.32 -1.69 18.26
CA ARG A 54 7.82 -0.41 17.81
C ARG A 54 6.98 0.19 16.69
N LEU A 55 6.54 -0.63 15.72
CA LEU A 55 5.68 -0.18 14.63
C LEU A 55 4.31 0.29 15.14
N ILE A 56 3.69 -0.45 16.07
CA ILE A 56 2.44 -0.02 16.72
C ILE A 56 2.63 1.31 17.44
N ALA A 57 3.70 1.44 18.23
CA ALA A 57 3.98 2.69 18.95
C ALA A 57 4.20 3.85 17.98
N GLY A 58 5.00 3.67 16.93
CA GLY A 58 5.27 4.70 15.93
C GLY A 58 4.03 5.15 15.17
N LEU A 59 3.13 4.22 14.80
CA LEU A 59 1.84 4.55 14.18
C LEU A 59 0.94 5.34 15.14
N ALA A 60 0.86 4.93 16.40
CA ALA A 60 0.07 5.61 17.42
C ALA A 60 0.61 7.03 17.71
N ASP A 61 1.92 7.17 17.89
CA ASP A 61 2.60 8.47 18.14
C ASP A 61 2.40 9.42 16.96
N ALA A 62 2.38 8.87 15.73
CA ALA A 62 2.10 9.63 14.52
C ALA A 62 0.60 9.93 14.32
N GLY A 63 -0.31 9.42 15.16
CA GLY A 63 -1.75 9.62 15.04
C GLY A 63 -2.34 8.95 13.81
N VAL A 64 -1.84 7.77 13.44
CA VAL A 64 -2.42 6.92 12.38
C VAL A 64 -3.52 6.08 13.00
N GLU A 65 -4.78 6.42 12.71
CA GLU A 65 -5.94 5.76 13.31
C GLU A 65 -6.07 4.30 12.86
N GLN A 66 -5.81 4.04 11.58
CA GLN A 66 -5.94 2.70 11.01
C GLN A 66 -4.96 2.54 9.83
N ALA A 67 -4.13 1.52 9.90
CA ALA A 67 -3.37 0.96 8.79
C ALA A 67 -3.90 -0.44 8.44
N ALA A 68 -3.55 -0.99 7.27
CA ALA A 68 -3.81 -2.39 6.94
C ALA A 68 -2.54 -3.22 6.94
N PHE A 69 -2.66 -4.45 7.44
CA PHE A 69 -1.60 -5.45 7.44
C PHE A 69 -2.03 -6.63 6.58
N PHE A 70 -1.37 -6.84 5.46
CA PHE A 70 -1.67 -7.92 4.54
C PHE A 70 -0.88 -9.16 4.92
N VAL A 71 -1.61 -10.22 5.30
CA VAL A 71 -1.06 -11.41 5.95
C VAL A 71 -0.71 -12.47 4.91
N THR A 72 0.57 -12.85 4.88
CA THR A 72 1.08 -14.03 4.18
C THR A 72 1.06 -15.21 5.15
N THR A 73 0.02 -16.04 5.04
CA THR A 73 -0.25 -17.05 6.08
C THR A 73 0.77 -18.17 6.13
N GLY A 74 1.50 -18.44 5.06
CA GLY A 74 2.60 -19.40 5.03
C GLY A 74 3.76 -19.02 5.94
N ASN A 75 4.01 -17.73 6.11
CA ASN A 75 5.04 -17.22 7.00
C ASN A 75 4.84 -17.65 8.47
N LEU A 76 3.62 -18.04 8.84
CA LEU A 76 3.32 -18.57 10.17
C LEU A 76 3.84 -20.01 10.38
N GLU A 77 4.11 -20.72 9.29
CA GLU A 77 4.60 -22.11 9.30
C GLU A 77 6.14 -22.17 9.33
N ASP A 78 6.82 -21.05 9.06
CA ASP A 78 8.27 -20.92 9.14
C ASP A 78 8.76 -20.78 10.58
N ASP A 79 10.04 -21.05 10.82
CA ASP A 79 10.66 -20.92 12.16
C ASP A 79 10.47 -19.50 12.75
N TYR A 80 10.58 -18.47 11.93
CA TYR A 80 10.35 -17.08 12.35
C TYR A 80 8.87 -16.75 12.56
N GLY A 81 7.97 -17.59 12.07
CA GLY A 81 6.52 -17.48 12.26
C GLY A 81 6.09 -17.75 13.69
N ALA A 82 6.95 -18.34 14.53
CA ALA A 82 6.67 -18.52 15.95
C ALA A 82 6.25 -17.20 16.61
N GLY A 83 5.08 -17.19 17.28
CA GLY A 83 4.48 -15.95 17.81
C GLY A 83 3.79 -15.03 16.78
N GLY A 84 3.84 -15.34 15.48
CA GLY A 84 3.31 -14.51 14.39
C GLY A 84 1.84 -14.19 14.55
N GLU A 85 1.02 -15.19 14.95
CA GLU A 85 -0.40 -14.93 15.19
C GLU A 85 -0.64 -13.95 16.36
N ALA A 86 0.21 -13.97 17.39
CA ALA A 86 0.12 -13.01 18.49
C ALA A 86 0.49 -11.59 18.02
N ARG A 87 1.49 -11.46 17.14
CA ARG A 87 1.88 -10.18 16.52
C ARG A 87 0.74 -9.62 15.65
N ILE A 88 0.13 -10.46 14.81
CA ILE A 88 -1.04 -10.05 14.01
C ILE A 88 -2.18 -9.57 14.91
N ARG A 89 -2.49 -10.31 15.99
CA ARG A 89 -3.50 -9.88 16.97
C ARG A 89 -3.14 -8.55 17.64
N ALA A 90 -1.87 -8.27 17.88
CA ALA A 90 -1.44 -7.01 18.46
C ALA A 90 -1.71 -5.82 17.55
N TYR A 91 -1.47 -5.94 16.25
CA TYR A 91 -1.88 -4.90 15.26
C TYR A 91 -3.38 -4.64 15.30
N VAL A 92 -4.19 -5.70 15.30
CA VAL A 92 -5.65 -5.56 15.36
C VAL A 92 -6.11 -4.94 16.68
N ALA A 93 -5.51 -5.33 17.81
CA ALA A 93 -5.82 -4.75 19.12
C ALA A 93 -5.45 -3.26 19.21
N ALA A 94 -4.48 -2.82 18.40
CA ALA A 94 -4.11 -1.40 18.27
C ALA A 94 -5.02 -0.59 17.35
N GLY A 95 -6.08 -1.19 16.77
CA GLY A 95 -7.05 -0.51 15.90
C GLY A 95 -6.81 -0.70 14.41
N HIS A 96 -5.79 -1.46 14.03
CA HIS A 96 -5.49 -1.73 12.63
C HIS A 96 -6.29 -2.90 12.09
N VAL A 97 -6.28 -3.08 10.76
CA VAL A 97 -7.04 -4.11 10.06
C VAL A 97 -6.11 -5.07 9.32
N ILE A 98 -6.62 -6.26 9.00
CA ILE A 98 -5.87 -7.27 8.26
C ILE A 98 -6.57 -7.63 6.95
N GLY A 99 -5.75 -7.93 5.93
CA GLY A 99 -6.16 -8.43 4.63
C GLY A 99 -5.40 -9.71 4.27
N ASN A 100 -5.79 -10.34 3.16
CA ASN A 100 -5.15 -11.53 2.64
C ASN A 100 -4.02 -11.16 1.69
N HIS A 101 -2.81 -11.72 1.91
CA HIS A 101 -1.65 -11.59 1.00
C HIS A 101 -1.17 -12.95 0.49
N SER A 102 -2.11 -13.86 0.21
CA SER A 102 -1.86 -15.26 -0.17
C SER A 102 -1.35 -16.14 0.99
N HIS A 103 -1.17 -17.43 0.70
CA HIS A 103 -0.53 -18.32 1.65
C HIS A 103 0.98 -18.35 1.42
N SER A 104 1.44 -18.61 0.21
CA SER A 104 2.86 -18.91 -0.07
C SER A 104 3.62 -17.75 -0.73
N HIS A 105 3.01 -16.58 -0.90
CA HIS A 105 3.59 -15.43 -1.60
C HIS A 105 4.18 -15.80 -2.97
N THR A 106 3.52 -16.74 -3.67
CA THR A 106 3.98 -17.22 -4.97
C THR A 106 3.76 -16.16 -6.04
N TRP A 107 4.77 -15.95 -6.87
CA TRP A 107 4.65 -15.09 -8.02
C TRP A 107 3.82 -15.77 -9.12
N LEU A 108 2.73 -15.15 -9.55
CA LEU A 108 1.82 -15.69 -10.56
C LEU A 108 2.50 -15.94 -11.93
N TRP A 109 3.58 -15.24 -12.20
CA TRP A 109 4.38 -15.42 -13.41
C TRP A 109 4.71 -16.88 -13.72
N ASN A 110 5.03 -17.67 -12.70
CA ASN A 110 5.50 -19.04 -12.83
C ASN A 110 4.41 -20.10 -12.60
N GLY A 111 3.17 -19.68 -12.29
CA GLY A 111 2.09 -20.58 -11.91
C GLY A 111 0.88 -20.56 -12.85
N ASP A 112 -0.02 -21.53 -12.66
CA ASP A 112 -1.35 -21.46 -13.25
C ASP A 112 -2.35 -20.76 -12.30
N ALA A 113 -3.45 -20.24 -12.87
CA ALA A 113 -4.45 -19.52 -12.12
C ALA A 113 -5.14 -20.41 -11.07
N ALA A 114 -5.31 -21.71 -11.31
CA ALA A 114 -6.00 -22.60 -10.38
C ALA A 114 -5.17 -22.86 -9.14
N ALA A 115 -3.85 -23.09 -9.29
CA ALA A 115 -2.93 -23.24 -8.15
C ALA A 115 -2.87 -21.95 -7.32
N TYR A 116 -2.83 -20.80 -7.98
CA TYR A 116 -2.82 -19.49 -7.31
C TYR A 116 -4.12 -19.21 -6.55
N ILE A 117 -5.28 -19.57 -7.11
CA ILE A 117 -6.58 -19.46 -6.45
C ILE A 117 -6.66 -20.41 -5.24
N ALA A 118 -6.13 -21.63 -5.35
CA ALA A 118 -6.07 -22.56 -4.23
C ALA A 118 -5.20 -22.03 -3.07
N ASP A 119 -4.11 -21.34 -3.39
CA ASP A 119 -3.25 -20.68 -2.42
C ASP A 119 -3.94 -19.49 -1.73
N LEU A 120 -4.69 -18.68 -2.49
CA LEU A 120 -5.56 -17.64 -1.97
C LEU A 120 -6.60 -18.24 -0.99
N ASP A 121 -7.26 -19.33 -1.37
CA ASP A 121 -8.28 -20.00 -0.56
C ASP A 121 -7.71 -20.56 0.73
N ARG A 122 -6.48 -21.08 0.73
CA ARG A 122 -5.78 -21.54 1.92
C ARG A 122 -5.60 -20.39 2.92
N ALA A 123 -5.18 -19.22 2.44
CA ALA A 123 -5.04 -18.04 3.29
C ALA A 123 -6.39 -17.54 3.80
N GLU A 124 -7.43 -17.50 2.95
CA GLU A 124 -8.78 -17.12 3.36
C GLU A 124 -9.34 -18.03 4.45
N ALA A 125 -9.09 -19.34 4.37
CA ALA A 125 -9.50 -20.29 5.38
C ALA A 125 -8.88 -20.00 6.75
N TRP A 126 -7.60 -19.60 6.79
CA TRP A 126 -6.93 -19.20 8.03
C TRP A 126 -7.47 -17.86 8.57
N LEU A 127 -7.76 -16.91 7.69
CA LEU A 127 -8.27 -15.58 8.04
C LEU A 127 -9.75 -15.58 8.45
N ALA A 128 -10.48 -16.63 8.15
CA ALA A 128 -11.93 -16.70 8.39
C ALA A 128 -12.26 -16.46 9.87
N GLY A 129 -13.14 -15.50 10.12
CA GLY A 129 -13.62 -15.16 11.48
C GLY A 129 -12.59 -14.44 12.36
N LYS A 130 -11.39 -14.12 11.86
CA LYS A 130 -10.41 -13.38 12.66
C LYS A 130 -10.84 -11.90 12.82
N PRO A 131 -10.69 -11.33 14.02
CA PRO A 131 -10.96 -9.92 14.26
C PRO A 131 -10.15 -9.04 13.31
N GLY A 132 -10.72 -7.91 12.91
CA GLY A 132 -10.05 -6.92 12.05
C GLY A 132 -9.93 -7.30 10.57
N LYS A 133 -10.33 -8.55 10.19
CA LYS A 133 -10.31 -8.97 8.79
C LYS A 133 -11.19 -8.07 7.93
N ARG A 134 -10.63 -7.64 6.78
CA ARG A 134 -11.35 -6.98 5.69
C ARG A 134 -11.39 -7.92 4.46
N PRO A 135 -12.38 -7.79 3.58
CA PRO A 135 -12.51 -8.62 2.38
C PRO A 135 -11.53 -8.13 1.28
N TRP A 136 -10.28 -7.95 1.61
CA TRP A 136 -9.25 -7.46 0.71
C TRP A 136 -8.23 -8.53 0.44
N TYR A 137 -7.90 -8.71 -0.85
CA TYR A 137 -6.81 -9.56 -1.32
C TYR A 137 -5.77 -8.72 -2.03
N ARG A 138 -4.55 -8.68 -1.51
CA ARG A 138 -3.39 -8.05 -2.12
C ARG A 138 -2.60 -9.10 -2.90
N PHE A 139 -2.46 -8.88 -4.20
CA PHE A 139 -1.65 -9.76 -5.04
C PHE A 139 -0.18 -9.64 -4.69
N PRO A 140 0.53 -10.76 -4.38
CA PRO A 140 1.99 -10.77 -4.29
C PRO A 140 2.63 -10.13 -5.54
N TYR A 141 3.67 -9.34 -5.33
CA TYR A 141 4.36 -8.58 -6.39
C TYR A 141 3.45 -7.64 -7.19
N LEU A 142 2.27 -7.31 -6.70
CA LEU A 142 1.21 -6.59 -7.40
C LEU A 142 0.84 -7.24 -8.77
N ASP A 143 1.12 -8.54 -8.94
CA ASP A 143 0.94 -9.27 -10.18
C ASP A 143 -0.48 -9.84 -10.28
N GLU A 144 -1.36 -9.13 -11.01
CA GLU A 144 -2.74 -9.56 -11.30
C GLU A 144 -2.81 -10.55 -12.49
N GLY A 145 -1.68 -10.91 -13.10
CA GLY A 145 -1.59 -11.77 -14.29
C GLY A 145 -1.04 -11.05 -15.51
N ARG A 146 -0.12 -11.74 -16.21
CA ARG A 146 0.60 -11.18 -17.37
C ARG A 146 0.00 -11.62 -18.71
N ASP A 147 -1.16 -12.24 -18.67
CA ASP A 147 -2.00 -12.52 -19.83
C ASP A 147 -3.48 -12.32 -19.47
N PRO A 148 -4.35 -12.00 -20.43
CA PRO A 148 -5.75 -11.69 -20.14
C PRO A 148 -6.50 -12.87 -19.52
N VAL A 149 -6.15 -14.11 -19.83
CA VAL A 149 -6.87 -15.30 -19.35
C VAL A 149 -6.65 -15.46 -17.83
N ARG A 150 -5.38 -15.36 -17.37
CA ARG A 150 -5.05 -15.45 -15.95
C ARG A 150 -5.64 -14.26 -15.18
N ARG A 151 -5.42 -13.05 -15.66
CA ARG A 151 -5.95 -11.82 -15.04
C ARG A 151 -7.46 -11.92 -14.82
N ASP A 152 -8.19 -12.26 -15.86
CA ASP A 152 -9.66 -12.30 -15.82
C ASP A 152 -10.17 -13.45 -14.94
N ALA A 153 -9.47 -14.61 -14.94
CA ALA A 153 -9.76 -15.72 -14.02
C ALA A 153 -9.58 -15.31 -12.56
N LEU A 154 -8.49 -14.59 -12.21
CA LEU A 154 -8.25 -14.13 -10.85
C LEU A 154 -9.26 -13.06 -10.42
N ARG A 155 -9.58 -12.11 -11.29
CA ARG A 155 -10.63 -11.11 -11.02
C ARG A 155 -12.00 -11.77 -10.81
N ALA A 156 -12.33 -12.80 -11.60
CA ALA A 156 -13.54 -13.60 -11.38
C ALA A 156 -13.51 -14.33 -10.04
N ALA A 157 -12.38 -14.97 -9.70
CA ALA A 157 -12.21 -15.68 -8.45
C ALA A 157 -12.36 -14.76 -7.21
N LEU A 158 -11.86 -13.52 -7.25
CA LEU A 158 -12.10 -12.55 -6.19
C LEU A 158 -13.58 -12.20 -6.05
N ARG A 159 -14.27 -11.91 -7.17
CA ARG A 159 -15.71 -11.59 -7.16
C ARG A 159 -16.56 -12.74 -6.61
N GLU A 160 -16.28 -13.99 -7.00
CA GLU A 160 -16.98 -15.18 -6.51
C GLU A 160 -16.84 -15.37 -4.99
N ARG A 161 -15.74 -14.89 -4.41
CA ARG A 161 -15.46 -14.98 -2.97
C ARG A 161 -15.88 -13.72 -2.19
N GLY A 162 -16.44 -12.73 -2.87
CA GLY A 162 -16.76 -11.43 -2.26
C GLY A 162 -15.50 -10.67 -1.80
N LEU A 163 -14.34 -10.95 -2.41
CA LEU A 163 -13.11 -10.26 -2.13
C LEU A 163 -12.93 -9.08 -3.08
N LEU A 164 -12.35 -8.02 -2.57
CA LEU A 164 -11.92 -6.84 -3.33
C LEU A 164 -10.41 -6.92 -3.57
N ASN A 165 -9.98 -6.40 -4.70
CA ASN A 165 -8.55 -6.20 -4.94
C ASN A 165 -8.00 -5.20 -3.92
N GLY A 166 -7.08 -5.64 -3.08
CA GLY A 166 -6.34 -4.83 -2.14
C GLY A 166 -5.23 -4.03 -2.83
N TYR A 167 -5.59 -3.29 -3.89
CA TYR A 167 -4.66 -2.54 -4.72
C TYR A 167 -3.85 -1.52 -3.93
N VAL A 168 -2.71 -1.13 -4.49
CA VAL A 168 -1.96 0.07 -4.10
C VAL A 168 -2.05 1.12 -5.19
N THR A 169 -1.78 2.36 -4.84
CA THR A 169 -1.66 3.47 -5.79
C THR A 169 -0.30 4.14 -5.71
N VAL A 170 0.47 3.84 -4.67
CA VAL A 170 1.84 4.28 -4.47
C VAL A 170 2.66 3.05 -4.14
N ASP A 171 3.41 2.59 -5.12
CA ASP A 171 4.46 1.59 -4.96
C ASP A 171 5.79 2.30 -4.66
N ASN A 172 6.62 1.66 -3.86
CA ASN A 172 7.96 2.12 -3.54
C ASN A 172 8.85 0.94 -3.16
N PHE A 173 10.16 1.18 -3.07
CA PHE A 173 11.15 0.13 -2.78
C PHE A 173 11.70 0.25 -1.36
N ASP A 174 10.82 0.39 -0.36
CA ASP A 174 11.18 0.39 1.07
C ASP A 174 11.95 -0.88 1.47
N TRP A 175 11.54 -2.03 0.94
CA TRP A 175 12.18 -3.33 1.13
C TRP A 175 13.63 -3.34 0.63
N ALA A 176 13.94 -2.65 -0.48
CA ALA A 176 15.29 -2.61 -1.01
C ALA A 176 16.23 -1.79 -0.11
N ILE A 177 15.74 -0.69 0.45
CA ILE A 177 16.51 0.11 1.42
C ILE A 177 16.68 -0.68 2.72
N ASP A 178 15.63 -1.37 3.20
CA ASP A 178 15.69 -2.22 4.40
C ASP A 178 16.74 -3.32 4.25
N ASP A 179 16.87 -3.92 3.07
CA ASP A 179 17.85 -4.96 2.74
C ASP A 179 19.31 -4.47 2.70
N LEU A 180 19.54 -3.22 2.33
CA LEU A 180 20.90 -2.66 2.21
C LEU A 180 21.56 -2.48 3.57
N ALA A 181 20.83 -2.03 4.57
CA ALA A 181 21.40 -1.67 5.87
C ALA A 181 21.94 -2.88 6.65
N PRO A 182 21.22 -4.01 6.83
CA PRO A 182 21.78 -5.21 7.46
C PRO A 182 23.00 -5.77 6.71
N LYS A 183 22.95 -5.80 5.38
CA LYS A 183 24.07 -6.27 4.56
C LYS A 183 25.34 -5.43 4.77
N ALA A 184 25.20 -4.13 4.90
CA ALA A 184 26.31 -3.22 5.19
C ALA A 184 26.88 -3.51 6.59
N VAL A 185 26.01 -3.64 7.60
CA VAL A 185 26.44 -3.92 8.99
C VAL A 185 27.12 -5.28 9.08
N GLU A 186 26.60 -6.32 8.44
CA GLU A 186 27.22 -7.66 8.38
C GLU A 186 28.61 -7.62 7.71
N ALA A 187 28.77 -6.76 6.72
CA ALA A 187 30.07 -6.49 6.07
C ALA A 187 31.05 -5.67 6.93
N GLY A 188 30.65 -5.28 8.13
CA GLY A 188 31.46 -4.41 9.01
C GLY A 188 31.48 -2.95 8.60
N THR A 189 30.55 -2.53 7.78
CA THR A 189 30.42 -1.13 7.33
C THR A 189 29.60 -0.34 8.36
N GLU A 190 30.14 0.80 8.81
CA GLU A 190 29.39 1.71 9.68
C GLU A 190 28.37 2.49 8.87
N ILE A 191 27.15 2.60 9.40
CA ILE A 191 26.04 3.33 8.77
C ILE A 191 25.52 4.44 9.69
N ASP A 192 25.09 5.55 9.09
CA ASP A 192 24.41 6.66 9.75
C ASP A 192 22.88 6.38 9.76
N LEU A 193 22.34 5.95 10.91
CA LEU A 193 20.92 5.67 11.06
C LEU A 193 19.99 6.88 10.80
N PRO A 194 20.28 8.09 11.28
CA PRO A 194 19.55 9.29 10.87
C PRO A 194 19.53 9.50 9.35
N ALA A 195 20.64 9.32 8.67
CA ALA A 195 20.71 9.45 7.22
C ALA A 195 19.94 8.33 6.49
N LEU A 196 19.93 7.10 7.04
CA LEU A 196 19.09 6.01 6.55
C LEU A 196 17.60 6.34 6.63
N GLY A 197 17.16 6.86 7.77
CA GLY A 197 15.77 7.31 7.97
C GLY A 197 15.39 8.43 7.00
N ALA A 198 16.28 9.42 6.82
CA ALA A 198 16.05 10.52 5.88
C ALA A 198 15.94 10.02 4.44
N LEU A 199 16.81 9.08 4.00
CA LEU A 199 16.74 8.48 2.68
C LEU A 199 15.43 7.72 2.46
N SER A 200 14.99 6.94 3.44
CA SER A 200 13.75 6.18 3.38
C SER A 200 12.53 7.10 3.26
N VAL A 201 12.43 8.09 4.15
CA VAL A 201 11.31 9.05 4.14
C VAL A 201 11.25 9.82 2.82
N GLU A 202 12.37 10.34 2.35
CA GLU A 202 12.48 11.07 1.08
C GLU A 202 12.04 10.19 -0.10
N THR A 203 12.52 8.95 -0.16
CA THR A 203 12.16 8.00 -1.22
C THR A 203 10.64 7.77 -1.27
N ILE A 204 10.01 7.52 -0.13
CA ILE A 204 8.57 7.22 -0.08
C ILE A 204 7.74 8.47 -0.38
N VAL A 205 8.12 9.63 0.15
CA VAL A 205 7.40 10.90 -0.11
C VAL A 205 7.50 11.30 -1.57
N ASP A 206 8.67 11.14 -2.20
CA ASP A 206 8.86 11.46 -3.62
C ASP A 206 8.03 10.55 -4.53
N THR A 207 8.00 9.23 -4.24
CA THR A 207 7.17 8.29 -4.99
C THR A 207 5.67 8.55 -4.78
N ALA A 208 5.25 8.95 -3.58
CA ALA A 208 3.86 9.35 -3.32
C ALA A 208 3.47 10.58 -4.14
N ASN A 209 4.31 11.62 -4.16
CA ASN A 209 4.07 12.82 -4.95
C ASN A 209 4.08 12.55 -6.46
N PHE A 210 4.94 11.66 -6.92
CA PHE A 210 4.98 11.23 -8.32
C PHE A 210 3.65 10.56 -8.72
N ASN A 211 3.19 9.58 -7.94
CA ASN A 211 1.96 8.85 -8.23
C ASN A 211 0.72 9.74 -8.15
N ASP A 212 0.70 10.75 -7.26
CA ASP A 212 -0.39 11.75 -7.24
C ASP A 212 -0.42 12.60 -8.52
N ARG A 213 0.74 12.99 -9.07
CA ARG A 213 0.79 13.68 -10.37
C ARG A 213 0.24 12.80 -11.49
N VAL A 214 0.68 11.53 -11.56
CA VAL A 214 0.16 10.56 -12.54
C VAL A 214 -1.36 10.38 -12.38
N ALA A 215 -1.86 10.30 -11.13
CA ALA A 215 -3.30 10.19 -10.87
C ALA A 215 -4.07 11.41 -11.36
N ARG A 216 -3.59 12.62 -11.09
CA ARG A 216 -4.24 13.87 -11.55
C ARG A 216 -4.27 13.96 -13.07
N GLU A 217 -3.19 13.58 -13.73
CA GLU A 217 -3.11 13.58 -15.20
C GLU A 217 -4.04 12.53 -15.81
N THR A 218 -4.21 11.37 -15.16
CA THR A 218 -5.01 10.24 -15.68
C THR A 218 -6.49 10.36 -15.31
N LEU A 219 -6.79 10.76 -14.06
CA LEU A 219 -8.15 10.75 -13.50
C LEU A 219 -8.76 12.15 -13.39
N GLY A 220 -7.98 13.22 -13.61
CA GLY A 220 -8.39 14.60 -13.39
C GLY A 220 -8.57 14.97 -11.91
N ARG A 221 -8.12 14.13 -10.97
CA ARG A 221 -8.21 14.31 -9.52
C ARG A 221 -7.16 13.56 -8.76
N SER A 222 -6.95 13.91 -7.49
CA SER A 222 -6.22 13.08 -6.52
C SER A 222 -7.20 12.07 -5.89
N PRO A 223 -6.99 10.75 -6.01
CA PRO A 223 -7.79 9.78 -5.26
C PRO A 223 -7.34 9.72 -3.79
N ALA A 224 -8.04 8.97 -2.95
CA ALA A 224 -7.46 8.51 -1.70
C ALA A 224 -6.42 7.43 -2.03
N HIS A 225 -5.16 7.78 -1.85
CA HIS A 225 -4.05 6.90 -2.18
C HIS A 225 -3.86 5.78 -1.15
N VAL A 226 -3.34 4.65 -1.61
CA VAL A 226 -2.91 3.52 -0.77
C VAL A 226 -1.40 3.35 -0.96
N LEU A 227 -0.66 3.57 0.12
CA LEU A 227 0.78 3.42 0.17
C LEU A 227 1.14 1.97 0.50
N LEU A 228 1.95 1.35 -0.35
CA LEU A 228 2.58 0.08 -0.05
C LEU A 228 3.80 0.29 0.83
N LEU A 229 3.85 -0.42 1.92
CA LEU A 229 5.02 -0.61 2.78
C LEU A 229 5.12 -2.10 3.11
N HIS A 230 6.26 -2.53 3.68
CA HIS A 230 6.43 -3.88 4.20
C HIS A 230 6.64 -3.85 5.72
N GLU A 231 6.36 -4.96 6.41
CA GLU A 231 6.62 -5.10 7.85
C GLU A 231 8.12 -5.25 8.11
N THR A 232 8.89 -4.16 7.90
CA THR A 232 10.35 -4.12 8.01
C THR A 232 10.82 -3.42 9.28
N ASP A 233 12.09 -3.63 9.63
CA ASP A 233 12.73 -2.89 10.72
C ASP A 233 12.84 -1.41 10.39
N LEU A 234 13.09 -1.08 9.13
CA LEU A 234 13.16 0.29 8.64
C LEU A 234 11.86 1.05 8.90
N ASN A 235 10.73 0.45 8.53
CA ASN A 235 9.42 1.05 8.76
C ASN A 235 9.10 1.16 10.25
N ALA A 236 9.46 0.16 11.07
CA ALA A 236 9.28 0.26 12.51
C ALA A 236 10.15 1.34 13.15
N LEU A 237 11.33 1.62 12.60
CA LEU A 237 12.21 2.70 13.08
C LEU A 237 11.67 4.09 12.73
N PHE A 238 11.15 4.28 11.51
CA PHE A 238 10.97 5.59 10.91
C PHE A 238 9.53 5.90 10.46
N VAL A 239 8.52 5.08 10.82
CA VAL A 239 7.12 5.32 10.39
C VAL A 239 6.58 6.67 10.88
N ALA A 240 6.97 7.12 12.07
CA ALA A 240 6.55 8.43 12.58
C ALA A 240 7.17 9.57 11.77
N ASP A 241 8.44 9.46 11.40
CA ASP A 241 9.13 10.42 10.53
C ASP A 241 8.54 10.41 9.12
N LEU A 242 8.18 9.23 8.60
CA LEU A 242 7.49 9.10 7.32
C LEU A 242 6.16 9.83 7.32
N VAL A 243 5.33 9.63 8.36
CA VAL A 243 4.04 10.31 8.49
C VAL A 243 4.23 11.83 8.60
N ALA A 244 5.24 12.27 9.35
CA ALA A 244 5.59 13.70 9.44
C ALA A 244 6.01 14.25 8.07
N GLY A 245 6.85 13.54 7.32
CA GLY A 245 7.27 13.88 5.96
C GLY A 245 6.10 13.97 4.97
N LEU A 246 5.20 12.99 5.00
CA LEU A 246 3.98 13.01 4.19
C LEU A 246 3.11 14.24 4.50
N ARG A 247 2.88 14.53 5.80
CA ARG A 247 2.13 15.72 6.21
C ARG A 247 2.80 17.02 5.78
N ALA A 248 4.11 17.11 5.91
CA ALA A 248 4.89 18.26 5.44
C ALA A 248 4.79 18.45 3.92
N ALA A 249 4.62 17.37 3.16
CA ALA A 249 4.37 17.39 1.72
C ALA A 249 2.88 17.63 1.35
N GLY A 250 2.02 17.92 2.33
CA GLY A 250 0.61 18.27 2.13
C GLY A 250 -0.34 17.07 2.08
N TRP A 251 0.08 15.90 2.54
CA TRP A 251 -0.77 14.71 2.63
C TRP A 251 -1.59 14.68 3.92
N THR A 252 -2.84 14.29 3.80
CA THR A 252 -3.68 13.90 4.94
C THR A 252 -3.67 12.39 5.07
N ILE A 253 -3.32 11.89 6.25
CA ILE A 253 -3.39 10.46 6.54
C ILE A 253 -4.85 10.11 6.79
N VAL A 254 -5.35 9.11 6.08
CA VAL A 254 -6.72 8.59 6.20
C VAL A 254 -6.69 7.10 6.55
N THR A 255 -7.83 6.56 6.96
CA THR A 255 -7.95 5.13 7.22
C THR A 255 -7.94 4.31 5.93
N MET A 256 -7.58 3.03 6.03
CA MET A 256 -7.66 2.13 4.88
C MET A 256 -9.10 1.90 4.42
N ASP A 257 -10.06 1.88 5.36
CA ASP A 257 -11.48 1.78 5.04
C ASP A 257 -11.93 2.99 4.18
N GLU A 258 -11.46 4.22 4.50
CA GLU A 258 -11.71 5.42 3.69
C GLU A 258 -11.02 5.36 2.32
N ALA A 259 -9.78 4.88 2.27
CA ALA A 259 -9.04 4.79 0.99
C ALA A 259 -9.71 3.81 0.03
N TYR A 260 -10.14 2.64 0.51
CA TYR A 260 -10.83 1.67 -0.35
C TYR A 260 -12.31 2.00 -0.62
N ALA A 261 -12.86 3.03 0.02
CA ALA A 261 -14.16 3.62 -0.36
C ALA A 261 -14.06 4.63 -1.52
N ASP A 262 -12.85 5.02 -1.92
CA ASP A 262 -12.65 5.92 -3.07
C ASP A 262 -13.14 5.26 -4.39
N PRO A 263 -13.79 6.00 -5.30
CA PRO A 263 -14.24 5.48 -6.59
C PRO A 263 -13.19 4.77 -7.44
N ILE A 264 -11.89 5.03 -7.25
CA ILE A 264 -10.80 4.32 -7.94
C ILE A 264 -10.83 2.81 -7.65
N ALA A 265 -11.39 2.38 -6.52
CA ALA A 265 -11.54 0.97 -6.16
C ALA A 265 -12.43 0.19 -7.15
N GLN A 266 -13.32 0.87 -7.85
CA GLN A 266 -14.22 0.27 -8.85
C GLN A 266 -13.62 0.22 -10.25
N LEU A 267 -12.44 0.80 -10.45
CA LEU A 267 -11.79 0.83 -11.76
C LEU A 267 -10.90 -0.41 -11.92
N GLU A 268 -11.26 -1.27 -12.85
CA GLU A 268 -10.43 -2.42 -13.26
C GLU A 268 -9.70 -2.06 -14.56
N PRO A 269 -8.41 -1.72 -14.54
CA PRO A 269 -7.69 -1.33 -15.74
C PRO A 269 -7.55 -2.51 -16.71
N ASP A 270 -7.88 -2.29 -17.99
CA ASP A 270 -7.66 -3.28 -19.05
C ASP A 270 -6.23 -3.17 -19.60
N THR A 271 -5.30 -3.66 -18.82
CA THR A 271 -3.87 -3.66 -19.16
C THR A 271 -3.18 -4.87 -18.55
N LEU A 272 -2.03 -5.23 -19.10
CA LEU A 272 -1.08 -6.19 -18.52
C LEU A 272 0.13 -5.48 -17.91
N TYR A 273 0.07 -4.16 -17.80
CA TYR A 273 1.10 -3.38 -17.14
C TYR A 273 1.15 -3.75 -15.65
N LEU A 274 2.33 -4.07 -15.18
CA LEU A 274 2.63 -4.39 -13.78
C LEU A 274 3.70 -3.43 -13.26
N GLY A 275 3.51 -2.97 -12.05
CA GLY A 275 4.38 -1.99 -11.40
C GLY A 275 3.62 -0.69 -11.10
N GLY A 276 4.09 0.07 -10.11
CA GLY A 276 3.52 1.36 -9.73
C GLY A 276 2.07 1.33 -9.21
N GLY A 277 1.41 0.16 -9.19
CA GLY A 277 0.06 -0.01 -8.67
C GLY A 277 -1.07 0.48 -9.59
N ARG A 278 -2.27 0.68 -9.01
CA ARG A 278 -3.54 0.94 -9.73
C ARG A 278 -3.51 2.21 -10.58
N VAL A 279 -2.87 3.27 -10.10
CA VAL A 279 -2.77 4.55 -10.84
C VAL A 279 -1.95 4.37 -12.10
N ALA A 280 -0.78 3.75 -11.99
CA ALA A 280 0.09 3.48 -13.14
C ALA A 280 -0.59 2.53 -14.13
N ALA A 281 -1.28 1.49 -13.66
CA ALA A 281 -2.03 0.58 -14.51
C ALA A 281 -3.17 1.30 -15.29
N LEU A 282 -3.89 2.23 -14.66
CA LEU A 282 -4.91 3.04 -15.34
C LEU A 282 -4.29 3.99 -16.37
N ALA A 283 -3.14 4.58 -16.07
CA ALA A 283 -2.41 5.44 -17.02
C ALA A 283 -1.91 4.64 -18.23
N ALA A 284 -1.36 3.46 -18.01
CA ALA A 284 -0.94 2.55 -19.08
C ALA A 284 -2.12 2.10 -19.95
N ALA A 285 -3.27 1.76 -19.33
CA ALA A 285 -4.51 1.44 -20.05
C ALA A 285 -5.03 2.61 -20.90
N ALA A 286 -4.76 3.86 -20.46
CA ALA A 286 -5.05 5.07 -21.23
C ALA A 286 -4.01 5.37 -22.34
N GLY A 287 -3.00 4.53 -22.52
CA GLY A 287 -1.99 4.63 -23.57
C GLY A 287 -0.76 5.47 -23.20
N ARG A 288 -0.55 5.74 -21.92
CA ARG A 288 0.68 6.41 -21.47
C ARG A 288 1.88 5.46 -21.56
N ASP A 289 3.04 6.01 -21.92
CA ASP A 289 4.27 5.24 -22.03
C ASP A 289 4.65 4.63 -20.66
N PRO A 290 4.87 3.31 -20.56
CA PRO A 290 5.33 2.66 -19.34
C PRO A 290 6.58 3.29 -18.70
N ASP A 291 7.52 3.77 -19.50
CA ASP A 291 8.76 4.38 -19.01
C ASP A 291 8.52 5.71 -18.27
N GLU A 292 7.40 6.38 -18.56
CA GLU A 292 6.96 7.58 -17.83
C GLU A 292 6.23 7.28 -16.51
N LEU A 293 5.92 6.00 -16.24
CA LEU A 293 5.19 5.54 -15.06
C LEU A 293 6.10 4.99 -13.96
N VAL A 294 7.41 5.07 -14.16
CA VAL A 294 8.44 4.61 -13.22
C VAL A 294 9.12 5.83 -12.60
N HIS A 295 9.25 5.85 -11.28
CA HIS A 295 10.01 6.86 -10.56
C HIS A 295 11.45 6.37 -10.35
N GLU A 296 12.45 7.26 -10.45
CA GLU A 296 13.87 6.90 -10.24
C GLU A 296 14.16 6.24 -8.88
N ARG A 297 13.36 6.57 -7.86
CA ARG A 297 13.45 5.96 -6.51
C ARG A 297 12.82 4.55 -6.42
N THR A 298 12.33 3.99 -7.53
CA THR A 298 11.92 2.60 -7.65
C THR A 298 12.91 1.83 -8.55
N ASP A 299 14.19 2.13 -8.40
CA ASP A 299 15.31 1.43 -9.03
C ASP A 299 16.32 1.02 -7.96
N GLU A 300 16.60 -0.28 -7.85
CA GLU A 300 17.51 -0.84 -6.83
C GLU A 300 18.94 -0.30 -6.95
N ALA A 301 19.42 -0.09 -8.18
CA ALA A 301 20.78 0.40 -8.40
C ALA A 301 20.91 1.87 -7.97
N GLU A 302 19.89 2.68 -8.23
CA GLU A 302 19.85 4.07 -7.77
C GLU A 302 19.76 4.14 -6.24
N LEU A 303 18.91 3.32 -5.61
CA LEU A 303 18.80 3.25 -4.15
C LEU A 303 20.11 2.79 -3.50
N ALA A 304 20.79 1.80 -4.07
CA ALA A 304 22.11 1.36 -3.60
C ALA A 304 23.17 2.47 -3.73
N ARG A 305 23.15 3.21 -4.84
CA ARG A 305 24.02 4.37 -5.05
C ARG A 305 23.79 5.48 -4.01
N LEU A 306 22.53 5.78 -3.74
CA LEU A 306 22.14 6.79 -2.74
C LEU A 306 22.51 6.34 -1.33
N PHE A 307 22.28 5.07 -1.00
CA PHE A 307 22.68 4.48 0.28
C PHE A 307 24.17 4.60 0.50
N GLU A 308 24.99 4.17 -0.47
CA GLU A 308 26.44 4.27 -0.40
C GLU A 308 26.92 5.73 -0.25
N ALA A 309 26.27 6.66 -0.94
CA ALA A 309 26.68 8.06 -0.94
C ALA A 309 26.29 8.82 0.34
N ARG A 310 25.18 8.43 0.99
CA ARG A 310 24.55 9.24 2.04
C ARG A 310 24.50 8.55 3.40
N VAL A 311 24.46 7.21 3.42
CA VAL A 311 24.22 6.41 4.64
C VAL A 311 25.51 5.75 5.14
N VAL A 312 26.36 5.28 4.23
CA VAL A 312 27.63 4.68 4.60
C VAL A 312 28.59 5.73 5.15
N VAL A 313 29.04 5.50 6.39
CA VAL A 313 30.04 6.38 7.04
C VAL A 313 31.39 6.14 6.38
N LYS A 314 31.88 7.12 5.61
CA LYS A 314 33.22 7.07 5.05
C LYS A 314 34.22 7.33 6.16
N GLY A 315 34.93 6.28 6.60
CA GLY A 315 36.01 6.41 7.57
C GLY A 315 36.97 7.52 7.13
N GLY A 316 37.09 8.56 7.93
CA GLY A 316 38.13 9.56 7.71
C GLY A 316 39.47 8.88 7.82
N ARG A 317 40.25 8.95 6.74
CA ARG A 317 41.68 8.56 6.75
C ARG A 317 42.47 9.57 7.54
#